data_d7de5f2c505238b0b6fa0fbf52e10ff6
#
_entry.id   d7de5f2c505238b0b6fa0fbf52e10ff6
#
_cell.length_a   1.000
_cell.length_b   1.000
_cell.length_c   1.000
_cell.angle_alpha   90.00
_cell.angle_beta   90.00
_cell.angle_gamma   90.00
#
_symmetry.space_group_name_H-M   'P 1'
#
loop_
_entity.id
_entity.type
_entity.pdbx_description
1 polymer ?
#
loop_
_entity_poly.entity_id
_entity_poly.type
_entity_poly.pdbx_seq_one_letter_code
_entity_poly.pdbx_strand_id
1 'polypeptide(L)'
;MTMKTRYPLNQSPLYKLHSRKKLAELLGETIQNLNQMAGAQNSLYNTFAKTIEKDGNKKTRYIEHPKPKLRLIQKRLVCLLDRIQPPDYLHSAFRGRSYITNAMQHECNVRIAKIDIKKFFPSAYAGFVHRSFEDEFKCSPDVAGVITKLTTAFGHIPTGGNSSTIISFFAFKPMFDEINELAKSRGLKMSCCVDDMTFSGESATNGFLNAVHLIVSRYGLKTHKRHCFEANQRKLLQVLR
;
A
#
# COMPACT_ATOMS: atom_id res chain seq x y z
N MET A 1 -7.42 13.35 -20.93
CA MET A 1 -6.75 12.03 -20.82
C MET A 1 -7.82 11.00 -20.42
N THR A 2 -8.26 10.16 -21.33
CA THR A 2 -9.29 9.13 -21.08
C THR A 2 -8.81 8.16 -19.99
N MET A 3 -9.62 7.97 -18.93
CA MET A 3 -9.36 6.95 -17.93
C MET A 3 -9.41 5.58 -18.62
N LYS A 4 -8.30 4.84 -18.57
CA LYS A 4 -8.28 3.47 -19.07
C LYS A 4 -9.24 2.61 -18.23
N THR A 5 -10.06 1.80 -18.89
CA THR A 5 -10.98 0.86 -18.23
C THR A 5 -10.22 -0.02 -17.26
N ARG A 6 -10.70 -0.12 -16.02
CA ARG A 6 -10.19 -1.02 -14.98
C ARG A 6 -10.83 -2.39 -15.12
N TYR A 7 -10.14 -3.40 -14.62
CA TYR A 7 -10.56 -4.79 -14.66
C TYR A 7 -10.29 -5.49 -13.30
N PRO A 8 -10.99 -6.58 -13.00
CA PRO A 8 -10.70 -7.37 -11.81
C PRO A 8 -9.29 -7.98 -11.87
N LEU A 9 -8.71 -8.30 -10.72
CA LEU A 9 -7.34 -8.80 -10.59
C LEU A 9 -7.04 -9.98 -11.51
N ASN A 10 -8.01 -10.92 -11.65
CA ASN A 10 -7.87 -12.11 -12.47
C ASN A 10 -7.83 -11.84 -13.99
N GLN A 11 -8.04 -10.61 -14.43
CA GLN A 11 -7.88 -10.18 -15.82
C GLN A 11 -6.57 -9.36 -16.01
N SER A 12 -5.79 -9.18 -14.97
CA SER A 12 -4.49 -8.50 -15.07
C SER A 12 -3.50 -9.32 -15.89
N PRO A 13 -2.66 -8.68 -16.74
CA PRO A 13 -1.54 -9.37 -17.41
C PRO A 13 -0.54 -10.00 -16.44
N LEU A 14 -0.57 -9.61 -15.16
CA LEU A 14 0.25 -10.19 -14.09
C LEU A 14 -0.42 -11.43 -13.46
N TYR A 15 -1.71 -11.68 -13.70
CA TYR A 15 -2.40 -12.83 -13.13
C TYR A 15 -2.01 -14.13 -13.83
N LYS A 16 -1.65 -15.16 -13.04
CA LYS A 16 -1.12 -16.43 -13.53
C LYS A 16 0.10 -16.27 -14.46
N LEU A 17 0.94 -15.30 -14.16
CA LEU A 17 2.16 -15.08 -14.94
C LEU A 17 3.25 -16.08 -14.49
N HIS A 18 3.61 -17.02 -15.38
CA HIS A 18 4.58 -18.08 -15.11
C HIS A 18 5.88 -17.94 -15.90
N SER A 19 6.07 -16.86 -16.67
CA SER A 19 7.22 -16.66 -17.53
C SER A 19 7.96 -15.37 -17.22
N ARG A 20 9.22 -15.47 -16.79
CA ARG A 20 10.10 -14.29 -16.61
C ARG A 20 10.36 -13.55 -17.91
N LYS A 21 10.38 -14.24 -19.05
CA LYS A 21 10.49 -13.60 -20.38
C LYS A 21 9.27 -12.72 -20.62
N LYS A 22 8.07 -13.22 -20.35
CA LYS A 22 6.83 -12.43 -20.50
C LYS A 22 6.77 -11.26 -19.51
N LEU A 23 7.25 -11.45 -18.27
CA LEU A 23 7.40 -10.35 -17.32
C LEU A 23 8.35 -9.26 -17.87
N ALA A 24 9.50 -9.63 -18.43
CA ALA A 24 10.44 -8.69 -19.04
C ALA A 24 9.78 -7.90 -20.17
N GLU A 25 9.05 -8.55 -21.07
CA GLU A 25 8.29 -7.90 -22.15
C GLU A 25 7.26 -6.89 -21.57
N LEU A 26 6.48 -7.27 -20.56
CA LEU A 26 5.50 -6.40 -19.91
C LEU A 26 6.15 -5.18 -19.26
N LEU A 27 7.36 -5.35 -18.73
CA LEU A 27 8.15 -4.27 -18.12
C LEU A 27 9.02 -3.51 -19.16
N GLY A 28 8.98 -3.93 -20.45
CA GLY A 28 9.74 -3.33 -21.56
C GLY A 28 11.25 -3.46 -21.38
N GLU A 29 11.70 -4.63 -20.90
CA GLU A 29 13.09 -4.97 -20.66
C GLU A 29 13.45 -6.30 -21.31
N THR A 30 14.76 -6.57 -21.43
CA THR A 30 15.24 -7.92 -21.75
C THR A 30 15.28 -8.77 -20.48
N ILE A 31 15.19 -10.10 -20.65
CA ILE A 31 15.30 -11.02 -19.51
C ILE A 31 16.66 -10.93 -18.80
N GLN A 32 17.73 -10.68 -19.58
CA GLN A 32 19.10 -10.51 -19.06
C GLN A 32 19.17 -9.29 -18.14
N ASN A 33 18.67 -8.14 -18.59
CA ASN A 33 18.62 -6.90 -17.81
C ASN A 33 17.79 -7.09 -16.53
N LEU A 34 16.64 -7.76 -16.64
CA LEU A 34 15.75 -7.99 -15.51
C LEU A 34 16.43 -8.86 -14.45
N ASN A 35 17.10 -9.95 -14.87
CA ASN A 35 17.85 -10.83 -13.98
C ASN A 35 19.04 -10.10 -13.32
N GLN A 36 19.78 -9.31 -14.08
CA GLN A 36 20.89 -8.51 -13.56
C GLN A 36 20.42 -7.53 -12.49
N MET A 37 19.32 -6.84 -12.76
CA MET A 37 18.74 -5.86 -11.80
C MET A 37 18.21 -6.57 -10.54
N ALA A 38 17.53 -7.71 -10.70
CA ALA A 38 17.07 -8.50 -9.56
C ALA A 38 18.24 -9.02 -8.70
N GLY A 39 19.39 -9.35 -9.32
CA GLY A 39 20.61 -9.71 -8.60
C GLY A 39 21.30 -8.54 -7.88
N ALA A 40 21.17 -7.33 -8.43
CA ALA A 40 21.80 -6.11 -7.90
C ALA A 40 20.90 -5.31 -6.93
N GLN A 41 19.80 -5.85 -6.46
CA GLN A 41 18.69 -5.27 -5.74
C GLN A 41 19.01 -4.00 -4.91
N ASN A 42 19.82 -4.13 -3.85
CA ASN A 42 20.10 -3.02 -2.93
C ASN A 42 20.94 -1.90 -3.57
N SER A 43 21.85 -2.24 -4.48
CA SER A 43 22.67 -1.25 -5.18
C SER A 43 21.89 -0.35 -6.14
N LEU A 44 20.63 -0.70 -6.43
CA LEU A 44 19.74 0.07 -7.29
C LEU A 44 19.01 1.21 -6.55
N TYR A 45 19.30 1.41 -5.27
CA TYR A 45 18.70 2.49 -4.46
C TYR A 45 19.79 3.44 -3.96
N ASN A 46 19.45 4.72 -3.95
CA ASN A 46 20.17 5.76 -3.23
C ASN A 46 19.51 5.94 -1.87
N THR A 47 20.31 5.86 -0.81
CA THR A 47 19.81 6.03 0.57
C THR A 47 20.29 7.34 1.14
N PHE A 48 19.39 8.10 1.77
CA PHE A 48 19.73 9.34 2.46
C PHE A 48 18.74 9.63 3.61
N ALA A 49 19.21 10.34 4.60
CA ALA A 49 18.39 10.80 5.70
C ALA A 49 17.72 12.14 5.35
N LYS A 50 16.41 12.25 5.57
CA LYS A 50 15.64 13.50 5.43
C LYS A 50 15.04 13.86 6.78
N THR A 51 15.47 14.99 7.35
CA THR A 51 14.86 15.53 8.57
C THR A 51 13.68 16.42 8.19
N ILE A 52 12.52 16.14 8.78
CA ILE A 52 11.29 16.91 8.62
C ILE A 52 11.02 17.53 10.00
N GLU A 53 10.87 18.85 10.04
CA GLU A 53 10.45 19.58 11.22
C GLU A 53 8.93 19.86 11.12
N LYS A 54 8.19 19.43 12.12
CA LYS A 54 6.75 19.69 12.25
C LYS A 54 6.44 20.00 13.72
N ASP A 55 5.80 21.14 13.96
CA ASP A 55 5.36 21.58 15.30
C ASP A 55 6.51 21.57 16.33
N GLY A 56 7.72 22.04 15.91
CA GLY A 56 8.92 22.07 16.76
C GLY A 56 9.61 20.71 16.98
N ASN A 57 9.04 19.62 16.46
CA ASN A 57 9.59 18.28 16.56
C ASN A 57 10.36 17.90 15.29
N LYS A 58 11.63 17.54 15.42
CA LYS A 58 12.47 17.03 14.33
C LYS A 58 12.33 15.52 14.22
N LYS A 59 11.89 15.04 13.04
CA LYS A 59 11.79 13.61 12.72
C LYS A 59 12.67 13.29 11.54
N THR A 60 13.66 12.44 11.72
CA THR A 60 14.50 11.93 10.64
C THR A 60 13.87 10.69 10.03
N ARG A 61 13.74 10.69 8.69
CA ARG A 61 13.31 9.56 7.89
C ARG A 61 14.45 9.13 6.98
N TYR A 62 14.70 7.84 6.90
CA TYR A 62 15.59 7.27 5.89
C TYR A 62 14.79 7.04 4.62
N ILE A 63 15.27 7.62 3.54
CA ILE A 63 14.64 7.54 2.21
C ILE A 63 15.51 6.62 1.34
N GLU A 64 14.85 5.68 0.68
CA GLU A 64 15.45 4.71 -0.25
C GLU A 64 14.88 4.99 -1.64
N HIS A 65 15.58 5.82 -2.38
CA HIS A 65 15.09 6.29 -3.68
C HIS A 65 15.66 5.44 -4.82
N PRO A 66 14.80 4.82 -5.69
CA PRO A 66 15.29 3.98 -6.78
C PRO A 66 16.06 4.80 -7.82
N LYS A 67 17.18 4.26 -8.29
CA LYS A 67 17.95 4.82 -9.40
C LYS A 67 17.12 4.87 -10.70
N PRO A 68 17.47 5.73 -11.67
CA PRO A 68 16.61 6.02 -12.82
C PRO A 68 16.10 4.78 -13.59
N LYS A 69 16.95 3.79 -13.82
CA LYS A 69 16.59 2.57 -14.56
C LYS A 69 15.55 1.75 -13.79
N LEU A 70 15.75 1.51 -12.49
CA LEU A 70 14.79 0.81 -11.64
C LEU A 70 13.48 1.59 -11.51
N ARG A 71 13.57 2.91 -11.36
CA ARG A 71 12.40 3.78 -11.28
C ARG A 71 11.51 3.67 -12.52
N LEU A 72 12.08 3.53 -13.71
CA LEU A 72 11.32 3.34 -14.94
C LEU A 72 10.55 2.01 -14.94
N ILE A 73 11.21 0.92 -14.53
CA ILE A 73 10.59 -0.40 -14.40
C ILE A 73 9.45 -0.37 -13.36
N GLN A 74 9.71 0.22 -12.20
CA GLN A 74 8.68 0.37 -11.16
C GLN A 74 7.48 1.18 -11.67
N LYS A 75 7.69 2.25 -12.45
CA LYS A 75 6.58 2.99 -13.09
C LYS A 75 5.76 2.13 -14.03
N ARG A 76 6.40 1.28 -14.84
CA ARG A 76 5.69 0.34 -15.73
C ARG A 76 4.87 -0.68 -14.95
N LEU A 77 5.45 -1.24 -13.89
CA LEU A 77 4.74 -2.14 -12.99
C LEU A 77 3.53 -1.44 -12.33
N VAL A 78 3.70 -0.22 -11.83
CA VAL A 78 2.60 0.59 -11.30
C VAL A 78 1.50 0.80 -12.34
N CYS A 79 1.86 1.08 -13.60
CA CYS A 79 0.88 1.23 -14.69
C CYS A 79 0.06 -0.05 -14.96
N LEU A 80 0.63 -1.24 -14.73
CA LEU A 80 -0.10 -2.51 -14.84
C LEU A 80 -1.02 -2.72 -13.64
N LEU A 81 -0.53 -2.45 -12.43
CA LEU A 81 -1.28 -2.61 -11.19
C LEU A 81 -2.42 -1.58 -11.03
N ASP A 82 -2.22 -0.32 -11.44
CA ASP A 82 -3.24 0.74 -11.39
C ASP A 82 -4.47 0.46 -12.27
N ARG A 83 -4.37 -0.48 -13.20
CA ARG A 83 -5.51 -0.94 -14.01
C ARG A 83 -6.38 -1.97 -13.32
N ILE A 84 -5.94 -2.52 -12.20
CA ILE A 84 -6.76 -3.42 -11.38
C ILE A 84 -7.79 -2.59 -10.63
N GLN A 85 -9.04 -3.06 -10.56
CA GLN A 85 -10.10 -2.41 -9.82
C GLN A 85 -9.76 -2.37 -8.32
N PRO A 86 -9.54 -1.17 -7.72
CA PRO A 86 -9.30 -1.08 -6.28
C PRO A 86 -10.61 -1.29 -5.51
N PRO A 87 -10.56 -1.80 -4.27
CA PRO A 87 -11.73 -1.82 -3.41
C PRO A 87 -12.17 -0.40 -3.03
N ASP A 88 -13.44 -0.25 -2.66
CA ASP A 88 -14.03 1.07 -2.38
C ASP A 88 -13.39 1.76 -1.18
N TYR A 89 -12.93 1.00 -0.20
CA TYR A 89 -12.27 1.55 0.99
C TYR A 89 -10.89 2.15 0.74
N LEU A 90 -10.22 1.84 -0.39
CA LEU A 90 -8.86 2.29 -0.64
C LEU A 90 -8.83 3.65 -1.35
N HIS A 91 -8.20 4.65 -0.72
CA HIS A 91 -8.09 6.03 -1.22
C HIS A 91 -6.65 6.48 -1.51
N SER A 92 -5.74 5.53 -1.73
CA SER A 92 -4.34 5.79 -2.11
C SER A 92 -3.90 4.91 -3.28
N ALA A 93 -2.70 5.15 -3.81
CA ALA A 93 -2.03 4.37 -4.84
C ALA A 93 -2.69 4.36 -6.24
N PHE A 94 -3.97 4.61 -6.36
CA PHE A 94 -4.73 4.54 -7.61
C PHE A 94 -5.15 5.91 -8.11
N ARG A 95 -5.19 6.09 -9.43
CA ARG A 95 -5.67 7.33 -10.04
C ARG A 95 -7.10 7.64 -9.62
N GLY A 96 -7.40 8.90 -9.36
CA GLY A 96 -8.72 9.35 -8.91
C GLY A 96 -8.98 9.12 -7.43
N ARG A 97 -8.03 8.54 -6.69
CA ARG A 97 -8.07 8.37 -5.24
C ARG A 97 -7.10 9.34 -4.57
N SER A 98 -7.49 9.95 -3.47
CA SER A 98 -6.71 10.96 -2.75
C SER A 98 -7.15 11.08 -1.29
N TYR A 99 -6.41 11.83 -0.49
CA TYR A 99 -6.83 12.17 0.88
C TYR A 99 -8.16 12.95 0.90
N ILE A 100 -8.48 13.71 -0.15
CA ILE A 100 -9.79 14.39 -0.28
C ILE A 100 -10.91 13.37 -0.44
N THR A 101 -10.76 12.43 -1.40
CA THR A 101 -11.77 11.38 -1.60
C THR A 101 -11.87 10.45 -0.38
N ASN A 102 -10.81 10.31 0.41
CA ASN A 102 -10.81 9.62 1.69
C ASN A 102 -11.67 10.36 2.72
N ALA A 103 -11.48 11.67 2.86
CA ALA A 103 -12.24 12.51 3.78
C ALA A 103 -13.74 12.50 3.46
N MET A 104 -14.10 12.65 2.19
CA MET A 104 -15.50 12.65 1.71
C MET A 104 -16.27 11.39 2.07
N GLN A 105 -15.59 10.27 2.36
CA GLN A 105 -16.25 9.04 2.80
C GLN A 105 -16.95 9.18 4.17
N HIS A 106 -16.55 10.16 4.97
CA HIS A 106 -16.92 10.28 6.38
C HIS A 106 -17.72 11.55 6.72
N GLU A 107 -18.13 12.35 5.71
CA GLU A 107 -18.71 13.69 5.89
C GLU A 107 -19.98 13.73 6.74
N CYS A 108 -20.80 12.69 6.70
CA CYS A 108 -22.10 12.66 7.40
C CYS A 108 -22.08 11.91 8.73
N ASN A 109 -20.91 11.50 9.22
CA ASN A 109 -20.81 10.66 10.42
C ASN A 109 -20.35 11.45 11.65
N VAL A 110 -21.02 11.25 12.77
CA VAL A 110 -20.75 11.95 14.03
C VAL A 110 -19.52 11.37 14.74
N ARG A 111 -19.33 10.04 14.70
CA ARG A 111 -18.19 9.38 15.36
C ARG A 111 -17.18 8.87 14.34
N ILE A 112 -15.93 9.18 14.60
CA ILE A 112 -14.80 8.74 13.79
C ILE A 112 -13.76 8.08 14.67
N ALA A 113 -13.27 6.91 14.23
CA ALA A 113 -12.14 6.22 14.80
C ALA A 113 -11.02 6.11 13.77
N LYS A 114 -9.79 6.41 14.16
CA LYS A 114 -8.63 6.43 13.30
C LYS A 114 -7.48 5.62 13.90
N ILE A 115 -6.77 4.86 13.06
CA ILE A 115 -5.62 4.06 13.45
C ILE A 115 -4.59 4.04 12.32
N ASP A 116 -3.32 4.18 12.69
CA ASP A 116 -2.16 4.24 11.80
C ASP A 116 -1.26 3.01 12.05
N ILE A 117 -0.59 2.51 11.02
CA ILE A 117 0.38 1.42 11.13
C ILE A 117 1.78 2.00 11.30
N LYS A 118 2.44 1.63 12.40
CA LYS A 118 3.75 2.13 12.74
C LYS A 118 4.82 1.68 11.75
N LYS A 119 5.55 2.64 11.15
CA LYS A 119 6.66 2.37 10.22
C LYS A 119 6.25 1.39 9.09
N PHE A 120 5.09 1.61 8.46
CA PHE A 120 4.48 0.66 7.54
C PHE A 120 5.44 0.10 6.50
N PHE A 121 6.06 0.93 5.65
CA PHE A 121 6.99 0.46 4.62
C PHE A 121 8.19 -0.33 5.19
N PRO A 122 8.92 0.17 6.20
CA PRO A 122 10.00 -0.60 6.80
C PRO A 122 9.57 -1.90 7.50
N SER A 123 8.29 -1.99 7.91
CA SER A 123 7.72 -3.21 8.53
C SER A 123 7.14 -4.18 7.49
N ALA A 124 6.98 -3.74 6.25
CA ALA A 124 6.47 -4.54 5.15
C ALA A 124 7.60 -5.35 4.50
N TYR A 125 7.94 -6.49 5.10
CA TYR A 125 9.02 -7.35 4.63
C TYR A 125 8.78 -7.94 3.24
N ALA A 126 9.86 -8.19 2.52
CA ALA A 126 9.86 -8.74 1.16
C ALA A 126 9.05 -10.03 1.01
N GLY A 127 9.01 -10.87 2.05
CA GLY A 127 8.20 -12.10 2.07
C GLY A 127 6.68 -11.86 1.92
N PHE A 128 6.15 -10.72 2.38
CA PHE A 128 4.74 -10.38 2.16
C PHE A 128 4.47 -10.03 0.70
N VAL A 129 5.41 -9.31 0.07
CA VAL A 129 5.33 -8.99 -1.36
C VAL A 129 5.38 -10.27 -2.19
N HIS A 130 6.34 -11.17 -1.90
CA HIS A 130 6.48 -12.45 -2.59
C HIS A 130 5.18 -13.26 -2.53
N ARG A 131 4.68 -13.48 -1.31
CA ARG A 131 3.43 -14.23 -1.08
C ARG A 131 2.24 -13.61 -1.80
N SER A 132 2.10 -12.29 -1.83
CA SER A 132 0.98 -11.66 -2.53
C SER A 132 0.99 -11.95 -4.04
N PHE A 133 2.17 -12.01 -4.67
CA PHE A 133 2.25 -12.36 -6.07
C PHE A 133 2.05 -13.86 -6.31
N GLU A 134 2.38 -14.73 -5.38
CA GLU A 134 2.06 -16.17 -5.47
C GLU A 134 0.59 -16.44 -5.16
N ASP A 135 0.06 -15.92 -4.05
CA ASP A 135 -1.24 -16.30 -3.52
C ASP A 135 -2.41 -15.55 -4.20
N GLU A 136 -2.27 -14.22 -4.41
CA GLU A 136 -3.34 -13.41 -5.01
C GLU A 136 -3.23 -13.38 -6.54
N PHE A 137 -2.02 -13.10 -7.07
CA PHE A 137 -1.79 -13.03 -8.51
C PHE A 137 -1.57 -14.40 -9.16
N LYS A 138 -1.38 -15.48 -8.39
CA LYS A 138 -1.10 -16.82 -8.88
C LYS A 138 0.12 -16.89 -9.82
N CYS A 139 1.10 -16.03 -9.59
CA CYS A 139 2.37 -16.09 -10.32
C CYS A 139 3.18 -17.32 -9.93
N SER A 140 4.09 -17.77 -10.81
CA SER A 140 5.11 -18.75 -10.40
C SER A 140 6.08 -18.13 -9.38
N PRO A 141 6.68 -18.94 -8.47
CA PRO A 141 7.61 -18.45 -7.44
C PRO A 141 8.78 -17.64 -8.00
N ASP A 142 9.29 -18.01 -9.17
CA ASP A 142 10.40 -17.33 -9.83
C ASP A 142 10.00 -15.95 -10.39
N VAL A 143 8.78 -15.79 -10.90
CA VAL A 143 8.23 -14.49 -11.33
C VAL A 143 7.95 -13.62 -10.11
N ALA A 144 7.30 -14.16 -9.08
CA ALA A 144 7.05 -13.46 -7.82
C ALA A 144 8.37 -12.99 -7.18
N GLY A 145 9.41 -13.84 -7.20
CA GLY A 145 10.74 -13.50 -6.71
C GLY A 145 11.39 -12.34 -7.44
N VAL A 146 11.28 -12.28 -8.77
CA VAL A 146 11.81 -11.16 -9.56
C VAL A 146 11.05 -9.88 -9.25
N ILE A 147 9.72 -9.89 -9.22
CA ILE A 147 8.92 -8.71 -8.88
C ILE A 147 9.27 -8.20 -7.48
N THR A 148 9.39 -9.11 -6.51
CA THR A 148 9.78 -8.78 -5.14
C THR A 148 11.12 -8.06 -5.10
N LYS A 149 12.15 -8.60 -5.75
CA LYS A 149 13.49 -7.99 -5.80
C LYS A 149 13.51 -6.62 -6.47
N LEU A 150 12.64 -6.35 -7.45
CA LEU A 150 12.53 -5.06 -8.12
C LEU A 150 11.74 -4.02 -7.32
N THR A 151 10.99 -4.43 -6.32
CA THR A 151 10.08 -3.55 -5.56
C THR A 151 10.43 -3.44 -4.08
N THR A 152 11.43 -4.20 -3.62
CA THR A 152 11.93 -4.15 -2.24
C THR A 152 13.43 -3.82 -2.21
N ALA A 153 13.89 -3.28 -1.08
CA ALA A 153 15.29 -3.03 -0.78
C ALA A 153 15.55 -3.37 0.68
N PHE A 154 16.75 -3.87 0.99
CA PHE A 154 17.16 -4.17 2.37
C PHE A 154 16.17 -5.08 3.12
N GLY A 155 15.48 -5.95 2.40
CA GLY A 155 14.50 -6.89 2.95
C GLY A 155 13.09 -6.35 3.19
N HIS A 156 12.80 -5.10 2.83
CA HIS A 156 11.48 -4.47 3.03
C HIS A 156 11.04 -3.58 1.86
N ILE A 157 9.82 -3.07 1.89
CA ILE A 157 9.34 -2.09 0.91
C ILE A 157 10.03 -0.74 1.17
N PRO A 158 10.69 -0.13 0.16
CA PRO A 158 11.48 1.07 0.35
C PRO A 158 10.63 2.31 0.64
N THR A 159 11.07 3.15 1.57
CA THR A 159 10.49 4.47 1.81
C THR A 159 10.96 5.43 0.71
N GLY A 160 10.09 5.76 -0.24
CA GLY A 160 10.42 6.62 -1.40
C GLY A 160 10.50 5.89 -2.74
N GLY A 161 10.20 4.57 -2.75
CA GLY A 161 10.03 3.82 -3.99
C GLY A 161 8.76 4.21 -4.75
N ASN A 162 8.86 4.30 -6.07
CA ASN A 162 7.71 4.66 -6.91
C ASN A 162 6.53 3.68 -6.82
N SER A 163 6.83 2.41 -6.55
CA SER A 163 5.83 1.33 -6.45
C SER A 163 5.39 1.05 -5.01
N SER A 164 6.04 1.67 -4.01
CA SER A 164 5.87 1.28 -2.60
C SER A 164 4.44 1.29 -2.12
N THR A 165 3.67 2.33 -2.45
CA THR A 165 2.28 2.46 -2.02
C THR A 165 1.37 1.39 -2.62
N ILE A 166 1.49 1.10 -3.91
CA ILE A 166 0.62 0.11 -4.56
C ILE A 166 1.05 -1.32 -4.21
N ILE A 167 2.35 -1.56 -4.07
CA ILE A 167 2.90 -2.87 -3.66
C ILE A 167 2.52 -3.18 -2.22
N SER A 168 2.61 -2.21 -1.30
CA SER A 168 2.22 -2.44 0.10
C SER A 168 0.72 -2.73 0.23
N PHE A 169 -0.11 -2.09 -0.59
CA PHE A 169 -1.53 -2.44 -0.62
C PHE A 169 -1.74 -3.90 -1.00
N PHE A 170 -1.17 -4.38 -2.12
CA PHE A 170 -1.35 -5.78 -2.53
C PHE A 170 -0.71 -6.75 -1.54
N ALA A 171 0.43 -6.42 -0.94
CA ALA A 171 1.09 -7.25 0.06
C ALA A 171 0.23 -7.49 1.32
N PHE A 172 -0.62 -6.53 1.68
CA PHE A 172 -1.49 -6.59 2.85
C PHE A 172 -2.99 -6.53 2.51
N LYS A 173 -3.35 -6.74 1.25
CA LYS A 173 -4.76 -6.72 0.82
C LYS A 173 -5.65 -7.64 1.66
N PRO A 174 -5.28 -8.90 1.97
CA PRO A 174 -6.10 -9.76 2.82
C PRO A 174 -6.35 -9.17 4.21
N MET A 175 -5.37 -8.51 4.82
CA MET A 175 -5.54 -7.80 6.10
C MET A 175 -6.55 -6.66 5.99
N PHE A 176 -6.42 -5.83 4.96
CA PHE A 176 -7.33 -4.69 4.76
C PHE A 176 -8.74 -5.15 4.44
N ASP A 177 -8.89 -6.22 3.65
CA ASP A 177 -10.20 -6.81 3.37
C ASP A 177 -10.85 -7.36 4.65
N GLU A 178 -10.11 -8.09 5.49
CA GLU A 178 -10.60 -8.59 6.78
C GLU A 178 -11.05 -7.46 7.71
N ILE A 179 -10.27 -6.38 7.80
CA ILE A 179 -10.62 -5.19 8.59
C ILE A 179 -11.88 -4.52 8.04
N ASN A 180 -12.01 -4.44 6.72
CA ASN A 180 -13.21 -3.87 6.08
C ASN A 180 -14.46 -4.72 6.34
N GLU A 181 -14.38 -6.03 6.30
CA GLU A 181 -15.49 -6.91 6.64
C GLU A 181 -15.87 -6.79 8.14
N LEU A 182 -14.88 -6.69 9.04
CA LEU A 182 -15.14 -6.39 10.45
C LEU A 182 -15.84 -5.02 10.61
N ALA A 183 -15.41 -3.99 9.87
CA ALA A 183 -16.06 -2.68 9.91
C ALA A 183 -17.52 -2.77 9.46
N LYS A 184 -17.78 -3.42 8.32
CA LYS A 184 -19.12 -3.64 7.78
C LYS A 184 -20.04 -4.38 8.76
N SER A 185 -19.53 -5.44 9.42
CA SER A 185 -20.29 -6.21 10.40
C SER A 185 -20.71 -5.40 11.63
N ARG A 186 -20.08 -4.26 11.87
CA ARG A 186 -20.40 -3.29 12.95
C ARG A 186 -21.13 -2.06 12.45
N GLY A 187 -21.61 -2.04 11.20
CA GLY A 187 -22.25 -0.88 10.59
C GLY A 187 -21.33 0.33 10.41
N LEU A 188 -20.02 0.08 10.32
CA LEU A 188 -19.02 1.13 10.12
C LEU A 188 -18.62 1.25 8.66
N LYS A 189 -18.38 2.48 8.21
CA LYS A 189 -17.73 2.76 6.94
C LYS A 189 -16.23 2.86 7.15
N MET A 190 -15.46 2.08 6.39
CA MET A 190 -14.00 2.11 6.39
C MET A 190 -13.48 2.90 5.20
N SER A 191 -12.41 3.66 5.40
CA SER A 191 -11.51 4.11 4.33
C SER A 191 -10.05 3.94 4.74
N CYS A 192 -9.17 3.81 3.74
CA CYS A 192 -7.75 3.58 3.96
C CYS A 192 -6.92 4.43 3.00
N CYS A 193 -5.95 5.17 3.54
CA CYS A 193 -4.96 5.92 2.77
C CYS A 193 -3.56 5.48 3.17
N VAL A 194 -2.97 4.56 2.41
CA VAL A 194 -1.69 3.87 2.67
C VAL A 194 -1.75 3.01 3.94
N ASP A 195 -1.34 3.55 5.07
CA ASP A 195 -1.25 2.93 6.40
C ASP A 195 -2.25 3.50 7.39
N ASP A 196 -2.94 4.57 6.99
CA ASP A 196 -3.88 5.31 7.81
C ASP A 196 -5.31 4.85 7.52
N MET A 197 -5.95 4.17 8.47
CA MET A 197 -7.30 3.66 8.37
C MET A 197 -8.25 4.53 9.18
N THR A 198 -9.36 4.94 8.56
CA THR A 198 -10.41 5.74 9.17
C THR A 198 -11.73 4.96 9.13
N PHE A 199 -12.45 4.99 10.22
CA PHE A 199 -13.74 4.33 10.39
C PHE A 199 -14.76 5.35 10.89
N SER A 200 -15.99 5.29 10.39
CA SER A 200 -17.04 6.19 10.83
C SER A 200 -18.37 5.47 11.00
N GLY A 201 -19.13 5.89 11.97
CA GLY A 201 -20.42 5.34 12.40
C GLY A 201 -20.51 5.24 13.93
N GLU A 202 -21.67 4.87 14.45
CA GLU A 202 -21.93 4.87 15.90
C GLU A 202 -20.99 3.93 16.68
N SER A 203 -20.64 2.79 16.09
CA SER A 203 -19.74 1.80 16.69
C SER A 203 -18.24 2.14 16.56
N ALA A 204 -17.88 3.34 16.07
CA ALA A 204 -16.49 3.80 15.93
C ALA A 204 -15.88 4.12 17.31
N THR A 205 -15.47 3.11 18.05
CA THR A 205 -15.03 3.16 19.46
C THR A 205 -13.59 2.66 19.61
N ASN A 206 -13.00 2.91 20.78
CA ASN A 206 -11.71 2.30 21.16
C ASN A 206 -11.77 0.76 21.22
N GLY A 207 -12.91 0.18 21.60
CA GLY A 207 -13.11 -1.26 21.57
C GLY A 207 -13.03 -1.82 20.15
N PHE A 208 -13.60 -1.12 19.16
CA PHE A 208 -13.45 -1.47 17.75
C PHE A 208 -11.99 -1.37 17.30
N LEU A 209 -11.28 -0.28 17.66
CA LEU A 209 -9.86 -0.13 17.31
C LEU A 209 -8.96 -1.20 17.96
N ASN A 210 -9.32 -1.75 19.11
CA ASN A 210 -8.63 -2.90 19.69
C ASN A 210 -8.79 -4.16 18.82
N ALA A 211 -9.98 -4.41 18.28
CA ALA A 211 -10.19 -5.54 17.36
C ALA A 211 -9.38 -5.36 16.07
N VAL A 212 -9.35 -4.15 15.49
CA VAL A 212 -8.49 -3.82 14.33
C VAL A 212 -7.02 -4.04 14.67
N HIS A 213 -6.56 -3.61 15.86
CA HIS A 213 -5.18 -3.83 16.31
C HIS A 213 -4.82 -5.31 16.35
N LEU A 214 -5.71 -6.18 16.82
CA LEU A 214 -5.46 -7.62 16.85
C LEU A 214 -5.30 -8.20 15.45
N ILE A 215 -6.12 -7.76 14.48
CA ILE A 215 -5.96 -8.18 13.09
C ILE A 215 -4.59 -7.74 12.57
N VAL A 216 -4.25 -6.45 12.67
CA VAL A 216 -2.95 -5.91 12.22
C VAL A 216 -1.77 -6.67 12.86
N SER A 217 -1.88 -7.03 14.14
CA SER A 217 -0.82 -7.75 14.87
C SER A 217 -0.63 -9.18 14.35
N ARG A 218 -1.67 -9.87 13.91
CA ARG A 218 -1.56 -11.20 13.26
C ARG A 218 -0.75 -11.18 11.96
N TYR A 219 -0.75 -10.03 11.26
CA TYR A 219 0.10 -9.82 10.08
C TYR A 219 1.51 -9.32 10.43
N GLY A 220 1.92 -9.37 11.71
CA GLY A 220 3.25 -8.98 12.17
C GLY A 220 3.51 -7.46 12.17
N LEU A 221 2.47 -6.66 11.98
CA LEU A 221 2.53 -5.21 12.01
C LEU A 221 2.15 -4.65 13.40
N LYS A 222 2.55 -3.41 13.66
CA LYS A 222 2.22 -2.70 14.91
C LYS A 222 1.40 -1.46 14.59
N THR A 223 0.34 -1.23 15.35
CA THR A 223 -0.44 0.00 15.22
C THR A 223 0.17 1.15 16.02
N HIS A 224 -0.14 2.37 15.58
CA HIS A 224 0.29 3.62 16.20
C HIS A 224 -0.87 4.63 16.14
N LYS A 225 -0.89 5.64 17.02
CA LYS A 225 -1.85 6.75 16.97
C LYS A 225 -3.31 6.31 16.80
N ARG A 226 -3.92 5.82 17.87
CA ARG A 226 -5.34 5.51 17.90
C ARG A 226 -6.11 6.71 18.41
N HIS A 227 -7.09 7.16 17.67
CA HIS A 227 -7.92 8.30 18.04
C HIS A 227 -9.39 8.00 17.77
N CYS A 228 -10.24 8.28 18.75
CA CYS A 228 -11.69 8.34 18.57
C CYS A 228 -12.14 9.76 18.89
N PHE A 229 -12.96 10.34 18.04
CA PHE A 229 -13.49 11.69 18.25
C PHE A 229 -14.86 11.85 17.60
N GLU A 230 -15.60 12.83 18.09
CA GLU A 230 -16.81 13.28 17.45
C GLU A 230 -16.47 14.32 16.39
N ALA A 231 -16.95 14.09 15.17
CA ALA A 231 -16.67 14.97 14.05
C ALA A 231 -17.60 16.16 14.05
N ASN A 232 -17.03 17.40 14.13
CA ASN A 232 -17.65 18.55 13.52
C ASN A 232 -16.97 18.82 12.17
N GLN A 233 -17.71 19.36 11.20
CA GLN A 233 -17.25 19.56 9.82
C GLN A 233 -15.85 20.21 9.69
N ARG A 234 -15.47 21.12 10.60
CA ARG A 234 -14.13 21.75 10.62
C ARG A 234 -12.99 20.83 11.03
N LYS A 235 -13.25 19.83 11.88
CA LYS A 235 -12.20 18.87 12.35
C LYS A 235 -11.88 17.78 11.33
N LEU A 236 -12.84 17.38 10.49
CA LEU A 236 -12.65 16.33 9.49
C LEU A 236 -11.49 16.61 8.55
N LEU A 237 -11.41 17.81 7.98
CA LEU A 237 -10.34 18.19 7.05
C LEU A 237 -8.97 18.36 7.73
N GLN A 238 -8.92 18.66 9.03
CA GLN A 238 -7.66 18.79 9.78
C GLN A 238 -7.07 17.45 10.20
N VAL A 239 -7.93 16.46 10.47
CA VAL A 239 -7.50 15.14 10.98
C VAL A 239 -7.10 14.18 9.87
N LEU A 240 -7.58 14.43 8.65
CA LEU A 240 -7.30 13.60 7.47
C LEU A 240 -6.10 14.13 6.64
N ARG A 241 -5.43 15.19 7.10
CA ARG A 241 -4.13 15.68 6.63
C ARG A 241 -3.00 15.02 7.41
#